data_6b70f36e824047f8010e9c572157ceb4
#
_entry.id   6b70f36e824047f8010e9c572157ceb4
#
_cell.length_a   1.000
_cell.length_b   1.000
_cell.length_c   1.000
_cell.angle_alpha   90.00
_cell.angle_beta   90.00
_cell.angle_gamma   90.00
#
_symmetry.space_group_name_H-M   'P 1'
#
loop_
_entity.id
_entity.type
_entity.pdbx_description
1 polymer ?
#
loop_
_entity_poly.entity_id
_entity_poly.type
_entity_poly.pdbx_seq_one_letter_code
_entity_poly.pdbx_strand_id
1 'polypeptide(L)'
;MEADCRKDADTLPGSPAGGEARAAQVLRLAVYAGETLLENGGEIFRVQDTMERIARAYGQAGFHVYVLTNGLFACVDGGQQLGTSLRFIPQAATHLGRIMAVNALSRAIAAGEVELEDAFGRIEQIRAMPSKRAAVRTLACGVGSACFAYLFGGSWVDAAAALAVGLALEPLRIVLERARAGKFVSNLLGAGLVAAVSLLCAQLLGALGAACSLDKIIIGGIIPLVPGIALTTGIRDVAGGDYLSGTIRAIDAVLVAVAIACGVGFVLKVGALIPGVTV
;
A
#
# COMPACT_ATOMS: atom_id res chain seq x y z
N MET A 1 -3.44 -24.29 8.07
CA MET A 1 -2.83 -25.05 6.96
C MET A 1 -1.87 -24.16 6.15
N GLU A 2 -1.35 -23.08 6.75
CA GLU A 2 -0.47 -22.08 6.12
C GLU A 2 0.97 -22.02 6.69
N ALA A 3 1.25 -22.79 7.73
CA ALA A 3 2.56 -22.75 8.40
C ALA A 3 3.57 -23.77 7.82
N ASP A 4 3.12 -24.73 7.03
CA ASP A 4 3.96 -25.88 6.61
C ASP A 4 4.62 -25.69 5.22
N CYS A 5 4.11 -24.76 4.41
CA CYS A 5 4.69 -24.48 3.09
C CYS A 5 6.00 -23.66 3.10
N ARG A 6 6.42 -23.18 4.28
CA ARG A 6 7.66 -22.39 4.45
C ARG A 6 8.92 -23.21 4.68
N LYS A 7 8.78 -24.48 5.05
CA LYS A 7 9.93 -25.34 5.40
C LYS A 7 10.53 -26.08 4.20
N ASP A 8 9.76 -26.32 3.15
CA ASP A 8 10.23 -27.14 2.02
C ASP A 8 11.03 -26.40 0.94
N ALA A 9 11.26 -25.08 1.12
CA ALA A 9 12.04 -24.28 0.17
C ALA A 9 13.56 -24.36 0.39
N ASP A 10 14.04 -25.04 1.43
CA ASP A 10 15.47 -25.03 1.82
C ASP A 10 16.26 -26.27 1.37
N THR A 11 15.65 -27.23 0.69
CA THR A 11 16.36 -28.43 0.22
C THR A 11 16.40 -28.50 -1.31
N LEU A 12 17.35 -27.76 -1.91
CA LEU A 12 17.82 -28.08 -3.27
C LEU A 12 18.90 -29.17 -3.17
N PRO A 13 18.77 -30.29 -3.88
CA PRO A 13 19.77 -31.34 -3.88
C PRO A 13 20.98 -30.95 -4.74
N GLY A 14 22.16 -31.09 -4.19
CA GLY A 14 23.42 -31.00 -4.93
C GLY A 14 24.15 -29.66 -4.72
N SER A 15 25.35 -29.73 -4.11
CA SER A 15 26.26 -28.60 -3.94
C SER A 15 26.74 -28.11 -5.31
N PRO A 16 26.25 -26.94 -5.80
CA PRO A 16 26.73 -26.44 -7.10
C PRO A 16 28.17 -25.93 -6.97
N ALA A 17 28.94 -26.05 -8.02
CA ALA A 17 30.25 -25.40 -8.14
C ALA A 17 30.11 -23.91 -7.80
N GLY A 18 31.10 -23.29 -7.15
CA GLY A 18 31.00 -22.01 -6.46
C GLY A 18 30.31 -20.84 -7.23
N GLY A 19 30.30 -20.89 -8.57
CA GLY A 19 29.60 -19.90 -9.40
C GLY A 19 28.08 -20.06 -9.42
N GLU A 20 27.58 -21.31 -9.42
CA GLU A 20 26.13 -21.59 -9.41
C GLU A 20 25.50 -21.27 -8.05
N ALA A 21 26.24 -21.56 -6.95
CA ALA A 21 25.82 -21.19 -5.60
C ALA A 21 25.70 -19.68 -5.45
N ARG A 22 26.64 -18.92 -6.00
CA ARG A 22 26.61 -17.45 -5.99
C ARG A 22 25.44 -16.90 -6.80
N ALA A 23 25.17 -17.45 -7.99
CA ALA A 23 24.04 -17.05 -8.83
C ALA A 23 22.70 -17.29 -8.10
N ALA A 24 22.54 -18.43 -7.43
CA ALA A 24 21.35 -18.73 -6.63
C ALA A 24 21.20 -17.77 -5.43
N GLN A 25 22.28 -17.39 -4.77
CA GLN A 25 22.24 -16.39 -3.70
C GLN A 25 21.82 -15.02 -4.21
N VAL A 26 22.38 -14.56 -5.34
CA VAL A 26 22.00 -13.28 -5.96
C VAL A 26 20.52 -13.29 -6.37
N LEU A 27 20.04 -14.39 -6.97
CA LEU A 27 18.62 -14.56 -7.29
C LEU A 27 17.74 -14.41 -6.04
N ARG A 28 18.11 -15.09 -4.94
CA ARG A 28 17.38 -15.00 -3.67
C ARG A 28 17.33 -13.57 -3.12
N LEU A 29 18.45 -12.87 -3.12
CA LEU A 29 18.54 -11.49 -2.63
C LEU A 29 17.69 -10.55 -3.48
N ALA A 30 17.79 -10.64 -4.81
CA ALA A 30 16.98 -9.84 -5.73
C ALA A 30 15.48 -10.09 -5.53
N VAL A 31 15.09 -11.37 -5.37
CA VAL A 31 13.70 -11.76 -5.07
C VAL A 31 13.23 -11.21 -3.73
N TYR A 32 14.04 -11.29 -2.66
CA TYR A 32 13.68 -10.70 -1.37
C TYR A 32 13.52 -9.17 -1.41
N ALA A 33 14.35 -8.49 -2.19
CA ALA A 33 14.22 -7.06 -2.42
C ALA A 33 12.92 -6.73 -3.17
N GLY A 34 12.64 -7.47 -4.25
CA GLY A 34 11.42 -7.33 -5.05
C GLY A 34 10.17 -7.62 -4.25
N GLU A 35 10.15 -8.72 -3.49
CA GLU A 35 9.08 -9.10 -2.58
C GLU A 35 8.80 -7.99 -1.55
N THR A 36 9.87 -7.49 -0.90
CA THR A 36 9.74 -6.41 0.08
C THR A 36 9.17 -5.12 -0.52
N LEU A 37 9.59 -4.75 -1.73
CA LEU A 37 9.04 -3.59 -2.43
C LEU A 37 7.56 -3.78 -2.79
N LEU A 38 7.21 -4.94 -3.37
CA LEU A 38 5.86 -5.22 -3.86
C LEU A 38 4.86 -5.35 -2.70
N GLU A 39 5.21 -6.05 -1.62
CA GLU A 39 4.42 -6.14 -0.38
C GLU A 39 4.08 -4.76 0.21
N ASN A 40 4.98 -3.80 0.06
CA ASN A 40 4.84 -2.46 0.62
C ASN A 40 4.33 -1.41 -0.38
N GLY A 41 3.79 -1.83 -1.52
CA GLY A 41 3.14 -0.95 -2.50
C GLY A 41 4.12 -0.30 -3.49
N GLY A 42 5.27 -0.92 -3.75
CA GLY A 42 6.21 -0.46 -4.78
C GLY A 42 5.59 -0.48 -6.18
N GLU A 43 5.98 0.47 -7.01
CA GLU A 43 5.61 0.49 -8.45
C GLU A 43 6.30 -0.68 -9.16
N ILE A 44 5.57 -1.39 -10.04
CA ILE A 44 6.06 -2.61 -10.70
C ILE A 44 7.37 -2.37 -11.45
N PHE A 45 7.42 -1.31 -12.25
CA PHE A 45 8.62 -0.92 -12.96
C PHE A 45 9.83 -0.71 -12.02
N ARG A 46 9.61 -0.05 -10.86
CA ARG A 46 10.67 0.16 -9.88
C ARG A 46 11.11 -1.12 -9.18
N VAL A 47 10.19 -2.04 -8.96
CA VAL A 47 10.51 -3.37 -8.41
C VAL A 47 11.42 -4.10 -9.38
N GLN A 48 11.05 -4.16 -10.65
CA GLN A 48 11.83 -4.79 -11.70
C GLN A 48 13.22 -4.16 -11.83
N ASP A 49 13.31 -2.84 -12.01
CA ASP A 49 14.59 -2.11 -12.11
C ASP A 49 15.50 -2.34 -10.89
N THR A 50 14.91 -2.38 -9.69
CA THR A 50 15.68 -2.64 -8.46
C THR A 50 16.23 -4.05 -8.43
N MET A 51 15.46 -5.07 -8.81
CA MET A 51 15.90 -6.46 -8.87
C MET A 51 17.01 -6.65 -9.91
N GLU A 52 16.83 -6.11 -11.11
CA GLU A 52 17.83 -6.15 -12.19
C GLU A 52 19.13 -5.42 -11.78
N ARG A 53 19.02 -4.28 -11.11
CA ARG A 53 20.17 -3.52 -10.61
C ARG A 53 20.99 -4.31 -9.59
N ILE A 54 20.31 -4.97 -8.64
CA ILE A 54 20.98 -5.83 -7.65
C ILE A 54 21.67 -6.98 -8.33
N ALA A 55 21.00 -7.69 -9.25
CA ALA A 55 21.56 -8.82 -9.96
C ALA A 55 22.78 -8.42 -10.80
N ARG A 56 22.68 -7.31 -11.53
CA ARG A 56 23.77 -6.77 -12.36
C ARG A 56 24.98 -6.34 -11.53
N ALA A 57 24.78 -5.75 -10.36
CA ALA A 57 25.85 -5.31 -9.47
C ALA A 57 26.70 -6.49 -8.96
N TYR A 58 26.08 -7.65 -8.75
CA TYR A 58 26.79 -8.89 -8.38
C TYR A 58 27.21 -9.75 -9.56
N GLY A 59 27.21 -9.20 -10.79
CA GLY A 59 27.76 -9.84 -11.99
C GLY A 59 26.81 -10.83 -12.69
N GLN A 60 25.52 -10.83 -12.37
CA GLN A 60 24.53 -11.70 -13.01
C GLN A 60 23.90 -11.00 -14.22
N ALA A 61 24.54 -11.09 -15.40
CA ALA A 61 24.03 -10.49 -16.64
C ALA A 61 22.80 -11.22 -17.22
N GLY A 62 22.68 -12.53 -16.96
CA GLY A 62 21.57 -13.37 -17.42
C GLY A 62 20.38 -13.39 -16.45
N PHE A 63 20.15 -12.33 -15.68
CA PHE A 63 19.00 -12.21 -14.78
C PHE A 63 17.81 -11.63 -15.54
N HIS A 64 16.68 -12.34 -15.49
CA HIS A 64 15.42 -11.92 -16.07
C HIS A 64 14.32 -11.92 -15.01
N VAL A 65 13.49 -10.90 -15.01
CA VAL A 65 12.39 -10.78 -14.06
C VAL A 65 11.13 -10.26 -14.74
N TYR A 66 10.00 -10.80 -14.31
CA TYR A 66 8.67 -10.31 -14.68
C TYR A 66 7.86 -10.11 -13.40
N VAL A 67 7.42 -8.88 -13.16
CA VAL A 67 6.71 -8.48 -11.95
C VAL A 67 5.25 -8.20 -12.29
N LEU A 68 4.35 -8.74 -11.48
CA LEU A 68 2.91 -8.50 -11.52
C LEU A 68 2.45 -7.79 -10.24
N THR A 69 1.21 -7.33 -10.20
CA THR A 69 0.62 -6.68 -9.02
C THR A 69 0.61 -7.54 -7.76
N ASN A 70 0.57 -8.86 -7.91
CA ASN A 70 0.45 -9.83 -6.82
C ASN A 70 1.49 -10.95 -6.85
N GLY A 71 2.57 -10.78 -7.61
CA GLY A 71 3.63 -11.77 -7.67
C GLY A 71 4.78 -11.38 -8.57
N LEU A 72 5.81 -12.20 -8.58
CA LEU A 72 6.97 -12.04 -9.45
C LEU A 72 7.51 -13.39 -9.91
N PHE A 73 8.07 -13.38 -11.10
CA PHE A 73 8.84 -14.46 -11.70
C PHE A 73 10.26 -13.94 -11.89
N ALA A 74 11.25 -14.66 -11.43
CA ALA A 74 12.64 -14.31 -11.65
C ALA A 74 13.44 -15.55 -12.03
N CYS A 75 14.36 -15.40 -12.97
CA CYS A 75 15.29 -16.45 -13.34
C CYS A 75 16.67 -15.88 -13.56
N VAL A 76 17.68 -16.74 -13.39
CA VAL A 76 19.06 -16.44 -13.66
C VAL A 76 19.67 -17.58 -14.48
N ASP A 77 20.38 -17.22 -15.54
CA ASP A 77 21.18 -18.18 -16.30
C ASP A 77 22.43 -18.55 -15.51
N GLY A 78 22.45 -19.77 -14.95
CA GLY A 78 23.53 -20.33 -14.14
C GLY A 78 24.42 -21.33 -14.92
N GLY A 79 24.48 -21.24 -16.24
CA GLY A 79 25.25 -22.17 -17.10
C GLY A 79 24.47 -23.44 -17.43
N GLN A 80 24.63 -24.52 -16.67
CA GLN A 80 23.91 -25.78 -16.94
C GLN A 80 22.53 -25.88 -16.28
N GLN A 81 22.23 -25.04 -15.28
CA GLN A 81 20.95 -25.03 -14.57
C GLN A 81 20.35 -23.62 -14.55
N LEU A 82 19.07 -23.54 -14.94
CA LEU A 82 18.28 -22.33 -14.84
C LEU A 82 17.74 -22.21 -13.41
N GLY A 83 18.25 -21.25 -12.64
CA GLY A 83 17.64 -20.90 -11.33
C GLY A 83 16.36 -20.11 -11.55
N THR A 84 15.21 -20.66 -11.11
CA THR A 84 13.90 -19.99 -11.28
C THR A 84 13.23 -19.79 -9.92
N SER A 85 12.64 -18.64 -9.71
CA SER A 85 11.84 -18.32 -8.52
C SER A 85 10.49 -17.73 -8.92
N LEU A 86 9.42 -18.30 -8.36
CA LEU A 86 8.05 -17.78 -8.42
C LEU A 86 7.62 -17.40 -7.01
N ARG A 87 7.11 -16.19 -6.83
CA ARG A 87 6.55 -15.75 -5.54
C ARG A 87 5.15 -15.17 -5.76
N PHE A 88 4.19 -15.67 -5.01
CA PHE A 88 2.89 -15.01 -4.84
C PHE A 88 2.99 -14.05 -3.67
N ILE A 89 2.65 -12.79 -3.88
CA ILE A 89 2.85 -11.70 -2.92
C ILE A 89 1.52 -10.97 -2.75
N PRO A 90 0.77 -11.22 -1.68
CA PRO A 90 -0.43 -10.45 -1.40
C PRO A 90 -0.06 -9.01 -1.07
N GLN A 91 -0.75 -8.06 -1.69
CA GLN A 91 -0.54 -6.65 -1.37
C GLN A 91 -0.90 -6.37 0.09
N ALA A 92 0.10 -5.88 0.84
CA ALA A 92 -0.07 -5.35 2.19
C ALA A 92 -0.30 -3.83 2.17
N ALA A 93 -0.32 -3.20 3.33
CA ALA A 93 -0.42 -1.75 3.44
C ALA A 93 0.87 -1.07 2.94
N THR A 94 0.74 0.11 2.32
CA THR A 94 1.89 0.88 1.83
C THR A 94 2.80 1.31 2.98
N HIS A 95 4.09 0.96 2.89
CA HIS A 95 5.12 1.35 3.86
C HIS A 95 6.30 2.06 3.18
N LEU A 96 6.17 3.37 2.97
CA LEU A 96 7.16 4.19 2.26
C LEU A 96 8.58 4.07 2.83
N GLY A 97 8.72 3.94 4.16
CA GLY A 97 10.02 3.79 4.82
C GLY A 97 10.77 2.54 4.35
N ARG A 98 10.09 1.40 4.22
CA ARG A 98 10.68 0.17 3.69
C ARG A 98 11.06 0.32 2.22
N ILE A 99 10.18 0.92 1.40
CA ILE A 99 10.46 1.19 -0.01
C ILE A 99 11.72 2.05 -0.14
N MET A 100 11.83 3.14 0.62
CA MET A 100 13.00 4.02 0.62
C MET A 100 14.28 3.28 1.04
N ALA A 101 14.19 2.44 2.07
CA ALA A 101 15.33 1.69 2.58
C ALA A 101 15.84 0.63 1.57
N VAL A 102 14.94 -0.12 0.89
CA VAL A 102 15.32 -1.06 -0.17
C VAL A 102 15.96 -0.32 -1.35
N ASN A 103 15.39 0.82 -1.75
CA ASN A 103 15.98 1.63 -2.82
C ASN A 103 17.36 2.20 -2.44
N ALA A 104 17.57 2.58 -1.17
CA ALA A 104 18.88 3.00 -0.69
C ALA A 104 19.88 1.83 -0.70
N LEU A 105 19.46 0.65 -0.21
CA LEU A 105 20.27 -0.56 -0.23
C LEU A 105 20.68 -0.96 -1.67
N SER A 106 19.74 -0.94 -2.62
CA SER A 106 20.04 -1.29 -4.02
C SER A 106 21.04 -0.32 -4.66
N ARG A 107 21.03 0.96 -4.28
CA ARG A 107 22.04 1.93 -4.75
C ARG A 107 23.40 1.70 -4.11
N ALA A 108 23.45 1.38 -2.82
CA ALA A 108 24.71 1.05 -2.14
C ALA A 108 25.34 -0.24 -2.71
N ILE A 109 24.51 -1.24 -3.05
CA ILE A 109 24.95 -2.45 -3.75
C ILE A 109 25.52 -2.08 -5.13
N ALA A 110 24.83 -1.25 -5.90
CA ALA A 110 25.28 -0.81 -7.22
C ALA A 110 26.57 0.02 -7.18
N ALA A 111 26.81 0.73 -6.08
CA ALA A 111 28.08 1.44 -5.83
C ALA A 111 29.23 0.52 -5.37
N GLY A 112 28.96 -0.77 -5.12
CA GLY A 112 29.96 -1.70 -4.61
C GLY A 112 30.26 -1.56 -3.12
N GLU A 113 29.42 -0.87 -2.37
CA GLU A 113 29.61 -0.58 -0.93
C GLU A 113 29.10 -1.69 -0.02
N VAL A 114 28.42 -2.71 -0.56
CA VAL A 114 27.77 -3.77 0.21
C VAL A 114 28.09 -5.11 -0.36
N GLU A 115 28.65 -5.99 0.44
CA GLU A 115 28.89 -7.39 0.08
C GLU A 115 27.58 -8.21 0.10
N LEU A 116 27.58 -9.36 -0.61
CA LEU A 116 26.36 -10.16 -0.80
C LEU A 116 25.80 -10.68 0.54
N GLU A 117 26.67 -11.13 1.42
CA GLU A 117 26.32 -11.65 2.75
C GLU A 117 25.69 -10.56 3.63
N ASP A 118 26.27 -9.35 3.63
CA ASP A 118 25.76 -8.20 4.39
C ASP A 118 24.41 -7.72 3.86
N ALA A 119 24.20 -7.81 2.55
CA ALA A 119 22.95 -7.39 1.91
C ALA A 119 21.74 -8.19 2.41
N PHE A 120 21.88 -9.49 2.70
CA PHE A 120 20.82 -10.30 3.31
C PHE A 120 20.45 -9.79 4.70
N GLY A 121 21.41 -9.52 5.54
CA GLY A 121 21.17 -8.97 6.88
C GLY A 121 20.46 -7.62 6.84
N ARG A 122 20.85 -6.74 5.91
CA ARG A 122 20.22 -5.44 5.73
C ARG A 122 18.78 -5.54 5.23
N ILE A 123 18.48 -6.45 4.29
CA ILE A 123 17.10 -6.62 3.80
C ILE A 123 16.19 -7.18 4.89
N GLU A 124 16.67 -8.09 5.74
CA GLU A 124 15.93 -8.58 6.89
C GLU A 124 15.63 -7.47 7.91
N GLN A 125 16.60 -6.61 8.21
CA GLN A 125 16.38 -5.43 9.06
C GLN A 125 15.33 -4.49 8.46
N ILE A 126 15.32 -4.29 7.14
CA ILE A 126 14.32 -3.48 6.46
C ILE A 126 12.93 -4.12 6.59
N ARG A 127 12.81 -5.43 6.41
CA ARG A 127 11.55 -6.17 6.59
C ARG A 127 11.02 -6.11 8.02
N ALA A 128 11.94 -6.09 8.99
CA ALA A 128 11.62 -5.97 10.42
C ALA A 128 11.23 -4.55 10.86
N MET A 129 11.37 -3.53 9.99
CA MET A 129 11.00 -2.16 10.36
C MET A 129 9.53 -2.09 10.82
N PRO A 130 9.26 -1.54 12.01
CA PRO A 130 7.90 -1.44 12.53
C PRO A 130 7.07 -0.42 11.77
N SER A 131 5.79 -0.70 11.62
CA SER A 131 4.81 0.29 11.15
C SER A 131 4.69 1.44 12.16
N LYS A 132 4.28 2.61 11.69
CA LYS A 132 4.06 3.77 12.56
C LYS A 132 3.05 3.45 13.65
N ARG A 133 3.28 4.05 14.84
CA ARG A 133 2.35 3.89 15.99
C ARG A 133 0.93 4.30 15.60
N ALA A 134 -0.06 3.56 16.08
CA ALA A 134 -1.48 3.82 15.80
C ALA A 134 -1.87 5.27 16.10
N ALA A 135 -1.39 5.85 17.20
CA ALA A 135 -1.65 7.25 17.55
C ALA A 135 -1.14 8.24 16.50
N VAL A 136 0.05 7.99 15.91
CA VAL A 136 0.60 8.84 14.84
C VAL A 136 -0.22 8.71 13.57
N ARG A 137 -0.65 7.51 13.22
CA ARG A 137 -1.54 7.26 12.07
C ARG A 137 -2.87 7.99 12.24
N THR A 138 -3.48 7.86 13.42
CA THR A 138 -4.76 8.51 13.76
C THR A 138 -4.65 10.04 13.69
N LEU A 139 -3.61 10.62 14.29
CA LEU A 139 -3.39 12.06 14.24
C LEU A 139 -3.15 12.54 12.80
N ALA A 140 -2.32 11.83 12.04
CA ALA A 140 -2.06 12.17 10.65
C ALA A 140 -3.33 12.10 9.78
N CYS A 141 -4.19 11.10 10.00
CA CYS A 141 -5.47 10.98 9.33
C CYS A 141 -6.39 12.17 9.66
N GLY A 142 -6.52 12.53 10.94
CA GLY A 142 -7.32 13.70 11.37
C GLY A 142 -6.81 15.00 10.79
N VAL A 143 -5.51 15.29 10.93
CA VAL A 143 -4.90 16.52 10.38
C VAL A 143 -5.04 16.55 8.85
N GLY A 144 -4.81 15.43 8.17
CA GLY A 144 -4.99 15.32 6.73
C GLY A 144 -6.42 15.64 6.31
N SER A 145 -7.43 15.05 6.97
CA SER A 145 -8.85 15.34 6.70
C SER A 145 -9.18 16.82 6.89
N ALA A 146 -8.68 17.44 7.96
CA ALA A 146 -8.87 18.87 8.22
C ALA A 146 -8.24 19.76 7.12
N CYS A 147 -7.00 19.48 6.75
CA CYS A 147 -6.31 20.22 5.70
C CYS A 147 -7.05 20.12 4.35
N PHE A 148 -7.55 18.95 4.00
CA PHE A 148 -8.28 18.76 2.75
C PHE A 148 -9.66 19.42 2.79
N ALA A 149 -10.40 19.36 3.91
CA ALA A 149 -11.65 20.09 4.05
C ALA A 149 -11.44 21.59 3.81
N TYR A 150 -10.40 22.17 4.41
CA TYR A 150 -10.05 23.58 4.21
C TYR A 150 -9.62 23.86 2.76
N LEU A 151 -8.79 23.00 2.16
CA LEU A 151 -8.31 23.13 0.77
C LEU A 151 -9.47 23.14 -0.25
N PHE A 152 -10.53 22.37 0.00
CA PHE A 152 -11.72 22.33 -0.84
C PHE A 152 -12.72 23.45 -0.54
N GLY A 153 -12.29 24.51 0.14
CA GLY A 153 -13.07 25.72 0.38
C GLY A 153 -13.98 25.63 1.62
N GLY A 154 -13.70 24.73 2.55
CA GLY A 154 -14.35 24.70 3.86
C GLY A 154 -13.82 25.80 4.79
N SER A 155 -14.64 26.16 5.78
CA SER A 155 -14.26 27.07 6.86
C SER A 155 -13.35 26.41 7.89
N TRP A 156 -12.83 27.17 8.84
CA TRP A 156 -12.08 26.62 9.99
C TRP A 156 -12.94 25.70 10.85
N VAL A 157 -14.27 25.95 10.90
CA VAL A 157 -15.23 25.10 11.59
C VAL A 157 -15.37 23.75 10.88
N ASP A 158 -15.45 23.76 9.55
CA ASP A 158 -15.50 22.54 8.74
C ASP A 158 -14.19 21.73 8.87
N ALA A 159 -13.06 22.41 8.89
CA ALA A 159 -11.77 21.77 9.10
C ALA A 159 -11.66 21.09 10.48
N ALA A 160 -12.14 21.77 11.55
CA ALA A 160 -12.18 21.20 12.89
C ALA A 160 -13.10 19.97 12.97
N ALA A 161 -14.26 20.01 12.31
CA ALA A 161 -15.17 18.88 12.21
C ALA A 161 -14.52 17.71 11.42
N ALA A 162 -13.90 17.99 10.27
CA ALA A 162 -13.18 17.00 9.47
C ALA A 162 -12.00 16.36 10.22
N LEU A 163 -11.32 17.12 11.11
CA LEU A 163 -10.31 16.57 12.01
C LEU A 163 -10.92 15.49 12.90
N ALA A 164 -12.07 15.76 13.54
CA ALA A 164 -12.76 14.78 14.38
C ALA A 164 -13.19 13.54 13.57
N VAL A 165 -13.66 13.73 12.34
CA VAL A 165 -14.01 12.64 11.41
C VAL A 165 -12.77 11.76 11.12
N GLY A 166 -11.62 12.34 10.76
CA GLY A 166 -10.41 11.59 10.48
C GLY A 166 -9.84 10.89 11.73
N LEU A 167 -9.96 11.50 12.91
CA LEU A 167 -9.60 10.87 14.19
C LEU A 167 -10.49 9.67 14.52
N ALA A 168 -11.76 9.67 14.10
CA ALA A 168 -12.67 8.54 14.28
C ALA A 168 -12.46 7.45 13.22
N LEU A 169 -12.07 7.81 12.00
CA LEU A 169 -11.90 6.89 10.87
C LEU A 169 -10.75 5.90 11.07
N GLU A 170 -9.58 6.40 11.45
CA GLU A 170 -8.38 5.56 11.50
C GLU A 170 -8.43 4.45 12.56
N PRO A 171 -8.98 4.65 13.78
CA PRO A 171 -9.22 3.56 14.71
C PRO A 171 -10.11 2.45 14.15
N LEU A 172 -11.18 2.80 13.43
CA LEU A 172 -12.03 1.82 12.74
C LEU A 172 -11.22 1.03 11.71
N ARG A 173 -10.41 1.71 10.88
CA ARG A 173 -9.55 1.03 9.92
C ARG A 173 -8.58 0.06 10.58
N ILE A 174 -7.95 0.44 11.69
CA ILE A 174 -7.06 -0.43 12.46
C ILE A 174 -7.80 -1.68 12.97
N VAL A 175 -9.03 -1.53 13.43
CA VAL A 175 -9.87 -2.67 13.89
C VAL A 175 -10.21 -3.58 12.71
N LEU A 176 -10.62 -3.03 11.57
CA LEU A 176 -10.95 -3.79 10.36
C LEU A 176 -9.72 -4.50 9.76
N GLU A 177 -8.55 -3.87 9.79
CA GLU A 177 -7.27 -4.49 9.41
C GLU A 177 -6.97 -5.72 10.29
N ARG A 178 -7.16 -5.60 11.61
CA ARG A 178 -6.97 -6.73 12.56
C ARG A 178 -7.99 -7.86 12.34
N ALA A 179 -9.22 -7.48 12.01
CA ALA A 179 -10.29 -8.44 11.68
C ALA A 179 -10.11 -9.07 10.28
N ARG A 180 -9.07 -8.71 9.52
CA ARG A 180 -8.83 -9.15 8.14
C ARG A 180 -10.03 -8.90 7.22
N ALA A 181 -10.76 -7.81 7.44
CA ALA A 181 -11.88 -7.43 6.60
C ALA A 181 -11.39 -7.13 5.18
N GLY A 182 -12.16 -7.57 4.19
CA GLY A 182 -11.84 -7.31 2.79
C GLY A 182 -11.80 -5.80 2.49
N LYS A 183 -10.98 -5.39 1.53
CA LYS A 183 -10.74 -3.98 1.17
C LYS A 183 -12.04 -3.23 0.85
N PHE A 184 -12.96 -3.86 0.10
CA PHE A 184 -14.25 -3.29 -0.24
C PHE A 184 -15.09 -2.99 1.01
N VAL A 185 -15.23 -3.97 1.92
CA VAL A 185 -15.99 -3.84 3.16
C VAL A 185 -15.39 -2.77 4.07
N SER A 186 -14.06 -2.73 4.18
CA SER A 186 -13.36 -1.73 4.99
C SER A 186 -13.60 -0.31 4.48
N ASN A 187 -13.60 -0.09 3.16
CA ASN A 187 -13.86 1.22 2.59
C ASN A 187 -15.35 1.60 2.68
N LEU A 188 -16.26 0.64 2.49
CA LEU A 188 -17.71 0.86 2.66
C LEU A 188 -18.05 1.31 4.09
N LEU A 189 -17.57 0.57 5.09
CA LEU A 189 -17.81 0.89 6.50
C LEU A 189 -17.08 2.16 6.93
N GLY A 190 -15.85 2.37 6.45
CA GLY A 190 -15.10 3.60 6.69
C GLY A 190 -15.80 4.83 6.16
N ALA A 191 -16.30 4.78 4.92
CA ALA A 191 -17.04 5.86 4.29
C ALA A 191 -18.41 6.12 4.96
N GLY A 192 -19.09 5.05 5.38
CA GLY A 192 -20.29 5.15 6.19
C GLY A 192 -20.04 5.85 7.54
N LEU A 193 -18.95 5.49 8.23
CA LEU A 193 -18.56 6.18 9.47
C LEU A 193 -18.25 7.66 9.22
N VAL A 194 -17.51 7.98 8.14
CA VAL A 194 -17.21 9.37 7.77
C VAL A 194 -18.51 10.17 7.63
N ALA A 195 -19.48 9.66 6.86
CA ALA A 195 -20.76 10.35 6.66
C ALA A 195 -21.55 10.48 7.97
N ALA A 196 -21.61 9.44 8.81
CA ALA A 196 -22.32 9.45 10.08
C ALA A 196 -21.73 10.47 11.06
N VAL A 197 -20.40 10.49 11.22
CA VAL A 197 -19.71 11.44 12.10
C VAL A 197 -19.84 12.87 11.55
N SER A 198 -19.75 13.05 10.23
CA SER A 198 -19.95 14.36 9.59
C SER A 198 -21.34 14.91 9.82
N LEU A 199 -22.40 14.08 9.66
CA LEU A 199 -23.77 14.45 9.99
C LEU A 199 -23.93 14.86 11.46
N LEU A 200 -23.38 14.05 12.38
CA LEU A 200 -23.40 14.36 13.80
C LEU A 200 -22.72 15.69 14.11
N CYS A 201 -21.53 15.93 13.54
CA CYS A 201 -20.84 17.21 13.70
C CYS A 201 -21.66 18.38 13.15
N ALA A 202 -22.26 18.23 11.96
CA ALA A 202 -23.08 19.27 11.35
C ALA A 202 -24.31 19.61 12.22
N GLN A 203 -25.00 18.61 12.76
CA GLN A 203 -26.15 18.84 13.67
C GLN A 203 -25.73 19.53 14.97
N LEU A 204 -24.65 19.09 15.60
CA LEU A 204 -24.11 19.69 16.82
C LEU A 204 -23.68 21.15 16.60
N LEU A 205 -22.95 21.43 15.51
CA LEU A 205 -22.50 22.76 15.15
C LEU A 205 -23.69 23.69 14.81
N GLY A 206 -24.67 23.18 14.06
CA GLY A 206 -25.90 23.89 13.74
C GLY A 206 -26.69 24.26 15.00
N ALA A 207 -26.82 23.35 15.97
CA ALA A 207 -27.46 23.61 17.26
C ALA A 207 -26.73 24.69 18.09
N LEU A 208 -25.41 24.83 17.91
CA LEU A 208 -24.56 25.87 18.52
C LEU A 208 -24.60 27.20 17.73
N GLY A 209 -25.34 27.28 16.62
CA GLY A 209 -25.39 28.46 15.75
C GLY A 209 -24.16 28.66 14.86
N ALA A 210 -23.29 27.66 14.74
CA ALA A 210 -22.11 27.73 13.88
C ALA A 210 -22.49 27.28 12.45
N ALA A 211 -22.21 28.11 11.47
CA ALA A 211 -22.37 27.74 10.06
C ALA A 211 -21.28 26.70 9.67
N CYS A 212 -21.73 25.57 9.14
CA CYS A 212 -20.83 24.54 8.61
C CYS A 212 -21.39 23.95 7.30
N SER A 213 -20.49 23.41 6.48
CA SER A 213 -20.81 22.81 5.18
C SER A 213 -20.58 21.31 5.25
N LEU A 214 -21.67 20.54 5.35
CA LEU A 214 -21.61 19.08 5.47
C LEU A 214 -20.81 18.44 4.34
N ASP A 215 -20.98 18.92 3.10
CA ASP A 215 -20.25 18.47 1.92
C ASP A 215 -18.72 18.60 2.10
N LYS A 216 -18.24 19.71 2.65
CA LYS A 216 -16.81 19.97 2.87
C LYS A 216 -16.22 19.06 3.94
N ILE A 217 -16.99 18.82 5.01
CA ILE A 217 -16.59 17.90 6.08
C ILE A 217 -16.50 16.47 5.54
N ILE A 218 -17.49 16.01 4.76
CA ILE A 218 -17.47 14.67 4.15
C ILE A 218 -16.31 14.53 3.18
N ILE A 219 -16.13 15.50 2.26
CA ILE A 219 -15.05 15.47 1.27
C ILE A 219 -13.70 15.37 1.98
N GLY A 220 -13.41 16.21 2.99
CA GLY A 220 -12.20 16.13 3.77
C GLY A 220 -12.00 14.78 4.46
N GLY A 221 -13.09 14.24 5.04
CA GLY A 221 -13.09 12.97 5.77
C GLY A 221 -12.87 11.74 4.89
N ILE A 222 -13.31 11.73 3.62
CA ILE A 222 -13.13 10.59 2.71
C ILE A 222 -11.76 10.55 2.04
N ILE A 223 -11.00 11.64 1.98
CA ILE A 223 -9.70 11.69 1.31
C ILE A 223 -8.74 10.58 1.73
N PRO A 224 -8.62 10.20 3.02
CA PRO A 224 -7.78 9.09 3.42
C PRO A 224 -8.21 7.72 2.86
N LEU A 225 -9.44 7.58 2.39
CA LEU A 225 -9.97 6.36 1.76
C LEU A 225 -9.80 6.36 0.24
N VAL A 226 -9.65 7.54 -0.38
CA VAL A 226 -9.56 7.69 -1.84
C VAL A 226 -8.33 6.95 -2.37
N PRO A 227 -8.47 6.07 -3.39
CA PRO A 227 -7.40 5.24 -3.92
C PRO A 227 -6.51 6.02 -4.92
N GLY A 228 -6.03 7.22 -4.53
CA GLY A 228 -5.29 8.12 -5.41
C GLY A 228 -3.99 7.50 -5.94
N ILE A 229 -3.20 6.86 -5.07
CA ILE A 229 -1.95 6.21 -5.47
C ILE A 229 -2.23 5.05 -6.45
N ALA A 230 -3.25 4.23 -6.17
CA ALA A 230 -3.60 3.10 -7.05
C ALA A 230 -4.03 3.60 -8.44
N LEU A 231 -4.82 4.67 -8.51
CA LEU A 231 -5.27 5.25 -9.76
C LEU A 231 -4.11 5.86 -10.57
N THR A 232 -3.28 6.69 -9.93
CA THR A 232 -2.15 7.35 -10.60
C THR A 232 -1.08 6.36 -11.06
N THR A 233 -0.78 5.34 -10.26
CA THR A 233 0.17 4.28 -10.66
C THR A 233 -0.42 3.40 -11.74
N GLY A 234 -1.73 3.06 -11.68
CA GLY A 234 -2.40 2.32 -12.74
C GLY A 234 -2.37 3.02 -14.09
N ILE A 235 -2.63 4.34 -14.13
CA ILE A 235 -2.51 5.14 -15.36
C ILE A 235 -1.06 5.13 -15.87
N ARG A 236 -0.08 5.27 -14.99
CA ARG A 236 1.34 5.22 -15.37
C ARG A 236 1.74 3.87 -15.93
N ASP A 237 1.28 2.76 -15.32
CA ASP A 237 1.58 1.40 -15.75
C ASP A 237 1.01 1.18 -17.18
N VAL A 238 -0.24 1.60 -17.43
CA VAL A 238 -0.84 1.57 -18.78
C VAL A 238 -0.04 2.41 -19.77
N ALA A 239 0.32 3.64 -19.42
CA ALA A 239 1.12 4.52 -20.29
C ALA A 239 2.53 3.95 -20.55
N GLY A 240 3.08 3.18 -19.62
CA GLY A 240 4.36 2.46 -19.77
C GLY A 240 4.26 1.16 -20.55
N GLY A 241 3.06 0.74 -20.99
CA GLY A 241 2.82 -0.49 -21.77
C GLY A 241 2.47 -1.71 -20.90
N ASP A 242 2.48 -1.61 -19.59
CA ASP A 242 2.01 -2.69 -18.69
C ASP A 242 0.48 -2.59 -18.50
N TYR A 243 -0.23 -2.99 -19.55
CA TYR A 243 -1.70 -2.95 -19.56
C TYR A 243 -2.32 -3.88 -18.51
N LEU A 244 -1.70 -5.00 -18.21
CA LEU A 244 -2.25 -5.99 -17.26
C LEU A 244 -2.28 -5.41 -15.85
N SER A 245 -1.15 -4.94 -15.36
CA SER A 245 -1.05 -4.39 -13.99
C SER A 245 -1.80 -3.07 -13.86
N GLY A 246 -1.72 -2.22 -14.89
CA GLY A 246 -2.41 -0.94 -14.90
C GLY A 246 -3.93 -1.10 -14.89
N THR A 247 -4.48 -2.05 -15.66
CA THR A 247 -5.93 -2.33 -15.68
C THR A 247 -6.40 -2.90 -14.34
N ILE A 248 -5.66 -3.84 -13.75
CA ILE A 248 -6.01 -4.40 -12.43
C ILE A 248 -6.07 -3.29 -11.37
N ARG A 249 -5.07 -2.38 -11.33
CA ARG A 249 -5.05 -1.25 -10.39
C ARG A 249 -6.20 -0.27 -10.63
N ALA A 250 -6.53 0.01 -11.89
CA ALA A 250 -7.65 0.88 -12.24
C ALA A 250 -9.00 0.30 -11.80
N ILE A 251 -9.25 -1.00 -12.05
CA ILE A 251 -10.45 -1.69 -11.60
C ILE A 251 -10.54 -1.66 -10.06
N ASP A 252 -9.45 -1.95 -9.36
CA ASP A 252 -9.40 -1.90 -7.90
C ASP A 252 -9.73 -0.50 -7.37
N ALA A 253 -9.20 0.56 -8.00
CA ALA A 253 -9.51 1.94 -7.65
C ALA A 253 -10.99 2.29 -7.87
N VAL A 254 -11.59 1.83 -8.97
CA VAL A 254 -13.02 2.02 -9.26
C VAL A 254 -13.89 1.31 -8.22
N LEU A 255 -13.56 0.06 -7.87
CA LEU A 255 -14.29 -0.69 -6.84
C LEU A 255 -14.24 0.00 -5.47
N VAL A 256 -13.08 0.56 -5.10
CA VAL A 256 -12.95 1.36 -3.88
C VAL A 256 -13.80 2.63 -3.94
N ALA A 257 -13.79 3.35 -5.07
CA ALA A 257 -14.61 4.55 -5.25
C ALA A 257 -16.11 4.23 -5.15
N VAL A 258 -16.57 3.12 -5.72
CA VAL A 258 -17.95 2.63 -5.59
C VAL A 258 -18.28 2.30 -4.13
N ALA A 259 -17.38 1.63 -3.41
CA ALA A 259 -17.58 1.33 -1.99
C ALA A 259 -17.74 2.60 -1.15
N ILE A 260 -16.89 3.62 -1.40
CA ILE A 260 -17.00 4.92 -0.73
C ILE A 260 -18.32 5.60 -1.04
N ALA A 261 -18.72 5.67 -2.31
CA ALA A 261 -19.96 6.29 -2.74
C ALA A 261 -21.19 5.59 -2.12
N CYS A 262 -21.19 4.25 -2.10
CA CYS A 262 -22.27 3.47 -1.46
C CYS A 262 -22.31 3.71 0.05
N GLY A 263 -21.16 3.74 0.74
CA GLY A 263 -21.11 3.96 2.19
C GLY A 263 -21.63 5.33 2.58
N VAL A 264 -21.17 6.40 1.91
CA VAL A 264 -21.64 7.76 2.13
C VAL A 264 -23.11 7.89 1.75
N GLY A 265 -23.49 7.47 0.54
CA GLY A 265 -24.84 7.61 0.02
C GLY A 265 -25.88 6.89 0.88
N PHE A 266 -25.56 5.68 1.38
CA PHE A 266 -26.46 4.96 2.29
C PHE A 266 -26.73 5.75 3.57
N VAL A 267 -25.70 6.27 4.23
CA VAL A 267 -25.84 7.01 5.49
C VAL A 267 -26.58 8.33 5.27
N LEU A 268 -26.26 9.07 4.20
CA LEU A 268 -27.00 10.32 3.90
C LEU A 268 -28.46 10.06 3.61
N LYS A 269 -28.78 8.99 2.86
CA LYS A 269 -30.15 8.62 2.58
C LYS A 269 -30.93 8.24 3.87
N VAL A 270 -30.31 7.47 4.75
CA VAL A 270 -30.90 7.13 6.06
C VAL A 270 -31.06 8.39 6.93
N GLY A 271 -30.04 9.26 6.95
CA GLY A 271 -30.11 10.55 7.66
C GLY A 271 -31.27 11.43 7.21
N ALA A 272 -31.52 11.50 5.90
CA ALA A 272 -32.62 12.28 5.34
C ALA A 272 -34.03 11.73 5.71
N LEU A 273 -34.13 10.48 6.18
CA LEU A 273 -35.38 9.90 6.66
C LEU A 273 -35.67 10.22 8.13
N ILE A 274 -34.69 10.75 8.86
CA ILE A 274 -34.84 11.09 10.29
C ILE A 274 -35.38 12.52 10.40
N PRO A 275 -36.53 12.72 11.03
CA PRO A 275 -37.09 14.06 11.21
C PRO A 275 -36.16 14.98 12.01
N GLY A 276 -35.86 16.15 11.48
CA GLY A 276 -34.98 17.14 12.12
C GLY A 276 -33.51 17.03 11.74
N VAL A 277 -33.11 16.06 10.93
CA VAL A 277 -31.76 15.98 10.36
C VAL A 277 -31.72 16.69 9.01
N THR A 278 -30.94 17.76 8.91
CA THR A 278 -30.67 18.44 7.65
C THR A 278 -29.46 17.77 6.97
N VAL A 279 -29.64 17.29 5.74
CA VAL A 279 -28.62 16.61 4.92
C VAL A 279 -28.16 17.51 3.78
#